data_aaff7a033310c9e7573362f47c96f403
#
_entry.id   aaff7a033310c9e7573362f47c96f403
#
_cell.length_a   1.000
_cell.length_b   1.000
_cell.length_c   1.000
_cell.angle_alpha   90.00
_cell.angle_beta   90.00
_cell.angle_gamma   90.00
#
_symmetry.space_group_name_H-M   'P 1'
#
loop_
_entity.id
_entity.type
_entity.pdbx_description
1 polymer ?
#
loop_
_entity_poly.entity_id
_entity_poly.type
_entity_poly.pdbx_seq_one_letter_code
_entity_poly.pdbx_strand_id
1 'polypeptide(L)'
;ADISAVDFNTVGTYTAVISVKDGSGNETREEVSVVVQDPSASLNSGSTVTVGTDFGSYSSEYVPFGFGSEVDENNRPTGLQWYINRYGKYTADFIQPESNYIYLTMDEGYEYGLTEGILDTLKEKNVKAVFFITLPYAKQNPELVQRMIDEGHVVGNHSVTHPSAGLSTLSVEQQINEVKEVNDYVLEHFGYQMYLFRFPTGAFSEQSLAIVQSQGYRSVFWSFAYKDWVVDEQPDVASSLANALNKVHGGAIYLLHAESTTNASMLADFIDGCRAKGFEFGYYSKVD
;
A
#
# COMPACT_ATOMS: atom_id res chain seq x y z
N ALA A 1 14.90 6.77 25.21
CA ALA A 1 13.51 7.20 25.40
C ALA A 1 12.77 6.14 26.21
N ASP A 2 11.89 6.56 27.10
CA ASP A 2 10.95 5.67 27.78
C ASP A 2 9.60 5.77 27.07
N ILE A 3 9.20 4.68 26.43
CA ILE A 3 7.96 4.55 25.65
C ILE A 3 6.99 3.57 26.33
N SER A 4 7.23 3.21 27.59
CA SER A 4 6.44 2.21 28.33
C SER A 4 4.96 2.59 28.50
N ALA A 5 4.66 3.89 28.39
CA ALA A 5 3.29 4.41 28.45
C ALA A 5 2.59 4.44 27.07
N VAL A 6 3.28 4.07 25.99
CA VAL A 6 2.72 4.06 24.64
C VAL A 6 2.14 2.69 24.34
N ASP A 7 0.82 2.63 24.17
CA ASP A 7 0.16 1.44 23.63
C ASP A 7 0.09 1.56 22.11
N PHE A 8 0.96 0.85 21.41
CA PHE A 8 1.03 0.87 19.93
C PHE A 8 -0.15 0.14 19.26
N ASN A 9 -0.98 -0.56 20.03
CA ASN A 9 -2.14 -1.28 19.51
C ASN A 9 -3.45 -0.50 19.67
N THR A 10 -3.41 0.62 20.40
CA THR A 10 -4.60 1.43 20.64
C THR A 10 -4.39 2.85 20.09
N VAL A 11 -5.29 3.30 19.23
CA VAL A 11 -5.30 4.67 18.71
C VAL A 11 -5.41 5.67 19.86
N GLY A 12 -4.54 6.65 19.89
CA GLY A 12 -4.54 7.66 20.95
C GLY A 12 -3.28 8.52 20.95
N THR A 13 -3.30 9.52 21.82
CA THR A 13 -2.11 10.33 22.08
C THR A 13 -1.51 9.90 23.42
N TYR A 14 -0.26 9.53 23.39
CA TYR A 14 0.51 9.03 24.51
C TYR A 14 1.67 9.95 24.80
N THR A 15 2.20 9.90 26.02
CA THR A 15 3.40 10.64 26.40
C THR A 15 4.58 9.67 26.46
N ALA A 16 5.65 9.98 25.76
CA ALA A 16 6.95 9.34 25.91
C ALA A 16 7.93 10.30 26.56
N VAL A 17 8.91 9.79 27.31
CA VAL A 17 9.92 10.60 27.97
C VAL A 17 11.28 10.34 27.32
N ILE A 18 11.90 11.40 26.83
CA ILE A 18 13.27 11.37 26.35
C ILE A 18 14.16 11.87 27.49
N SER A 19 15.15 11.07 27.89
CA SER A 19 16.14 11.50 28.88
C SER A 19 17.55 11.42 28.30
N VAL A 20 18.35 12.44 28.60
CA VAL A 20 19.77 12.51 28.24
C VAL A 20 20.58 12.75 29.52
N LYS A 21 21.62 11.96 29.73
CA LYS A 21 22.59 12.15 30.86
C LYS A 21 23.93 12.61 30.28
N ASP A 22 24.50 13.60 30.96
CA ASP A 22 25.88 14.02 30.70
C ASP A 22 26.91 13.11 31.43
N GLY A 23 28.19 13.29 31.13
CA GLY A 23 29.28 12.54 31.74
C GLY A 23 29.45 12.82 33.24
N SER A 24 28.77 13.81 33.82
CA SER A 24 28.75 14.19 35.24
C SER A 24 27.52 13.65 35.96
N GLY A 25 26.62 12.98 35.25
CA GLY A 25 25.41 12.37 35.83
C GLY A 25 24.19 13.28 35.87
N ASN A 26 24.26 14.51 35.34
CA ASN A 26 23.09 15.37 35.20
C ASN A 26 22.15 14.80 34.13
N GLU A 27 20.85 14.77 34.47
CA GLU A 27 19.82 14.24 33.56
C GLU A 27 18.85 15.35 33.20
N THR A 28 18.63 15.50 31.88
CA THR A 28 17.56 16.32 31.32
C THR A 28 16.49 15.39 30.76
N ARG A 29 15.23 15.66 31.08
CA ARG A 29 14.07 14.91 30.60
C ARG A 29 13.14 15.84 29.87
N GLU A 30 12.60 15.35 28.76
CA GLU A 30 11.60 16.04 27.96
C GLU A 30 10.45 15.08 27.66
N GLU A 31 9.23 15.55 27.85
CA GLU A 31 8.02 14.82 27.46
C GLU A 31 7.68 15.13 26.01
N VAL A 32 7.51 14.09 25.20
CA VAL A 32 7.11 14.21 23.81
C VAL A 32 5.78 13.48 23.59
N SER A 33 4.90 14.09 22.82
CA SER A 33 3.66 13.44 22.40
C SER A 33 3.94 12.42 21.33
N VAL A 34 3.49 11.19 21.55
CA VAL A 34 3.47 10.11 20.56
C VAL A 34 2.01 9.89 20.16
N VAL A 35 1.69 10.13 18.91
CA VAL A 35 0.34 9.87 18.38
C VAL A 35 0.36 8.49 17.74
N VAL A 36 -0.34 7.55 18.36
CA VAL A 36 -0.65 6.26 17.73
C VAL A 36 -1.92 6.47 16.92
N GLN A 37 -1.76 6.45 15.62
CA GLN A 37 -2.89 6.55 14.69
C GLN A 37 -3.21 5.15 14.16
N ASP A 38 -4.48 4.92 13.88
CA ASP A 38 -4.87 3.79 13.06
C ASP A 38 -4.49 4.14 11.61
N PRO A 39 -3.41 3.57 11.07
CA PRO A 39 -2.99 3.85 9.68
C PRO A 39 -4.00 3.32 8.66
N SER A 40 -4.96 2.52 9.11
CA SER A 40 -6.06 1.99 8.30
C SER A 40 -7.36 2.77 8.49
N ALA A 41 -7.38 3.80 9.35
CA ALA A 41 -8.52 4.71 9.42
C ALA A 41 -8.68 5.38 8.05
N SER A 42 -9.34 4.65 7.16
CA SER A 42 -9.71 5.10 5.82
C SER A 42 -10.48 6.42 5.94
N LEU A 43 -10.28 7.33 4.99
CA LEU A 43 -11.15 8.49 4.78
C LEU A 43 -12.65 8.12 4.71
N ASN A 44 -12.92 6.86 4.52
CA ASN A 44 -14.23 6.25 4.54
C ASN A 44 -14.75 6.14 5.98
N SER A 45 -15.06 7.28 6.60
CA SER A 45 -15.83 7.35 7.85
C SER A 45 -17.28 6.86 7.69
N GLY A 46 -17.61 6.32 6.51
CA GLY A 46 -18.83 5.53 6.30
C GLY A 46 -18.71 4.17 6.99
N SER A 47 -19.78 3.73 7.65
CA SER A 47 -19.83 2.42 8.26
C SER A 47 -19.42 1.34 7.25
N THR A 48 -18.41 0.54 7.59
CA THR A 48 -18.05 -0.65 6.81
C THR A 48 -19.25 -1.58 6.75
N VAL A 49 -19.61 -2.04 5.55
CA VAL A 49 -20.68 -3.03 5.42
C VAL A 49 -20.15 -4.41 5.79
N THR A 50 -20.98 -5.18 6.50
CA THR A 50 -20.73 -6.61 6.65
C THR A 50 -21.19 -7.30 5.38
N VAL A 51 -20.26 -7.90 4.63
CA VAL A 51 -20.59 -8.63 3.41
C VAL A 51 -21.11 -10.02 3.75
N GLY A 52 -22.17 -10.41 3.07
CA GLY A 52 -22.72 -11.78 3.13
C GLY A 52 -21.99 -12.71 2.16
N THR A 53 -22.35 -13.99 2.22
CA THR A 53 -21.83 -15.03 1.30
C THR A 53 -22.63 -15.17 0.00
N ASP A 54 -23.77 -14.50 -0.10
CA ASP A 54 -24.55 -14.43 -1.35
C ASP A 54 -23.98 -13.32 -2.27
N PHE A 55 -22.89 -13.66 -2.93
CA PHE A 55 -22.23 -12.73 -3.85
C PHE A 55 -23.05 -12.41 -5.10
N GLY A 56 -24.08 -13.20 -5.41
CA GLY A 56 -25.01 -12.92 -6.51
C GLY A 56 -25.87 -11.68 -6.28
N SER A 57 -26.01 -11.23 -5.03
CA SER A 57 -26.75 -10.01 -4.68
C SER A 57 -26.01 -8.71 -4.94
N TYR A 58 -24.69 -8.76 -5.15
CA TYR A 58 -23.85 -7.59 -5.47
C TYR A 58 -23.73 -7.39 -6.98
N SER A 59 -23.61 -6.14 -7.41
CA SER A 59 -23.43 -5.81 -8.83
C SER A 59 -22.10 -6.38 -9.36
N SER A 60 -22.17 -7.12 -10.45
CA SER A 60 -21.01 -7.59 -11.21
C SER A 60 -20.58 -6.62 -12.31
N GLU A 61 -21.19 -5.43 -12.37
CA GLU A 61 -20.86 -4.39 -13.35
C GLU A 61 -19.36 -4.03 -13.23
N TYR A 62 -18.68 -4.06 -14.36
CA TYR A 62 -17.28 -3.69 -14.48
C TYR A 62 -17.09 -2.20 -14.19
N VAL A 63 -16.21 -1.89 -13.26
CA VAL A 63 -15.85 -0.52 -12.88
C VAL A 63 -14.36 -0.32 -13.18
N PRO A 64 -14.00 0.48 -14.19
CA PRO A 64 -12.61 0.86 -14.40
C PRO A 64 -12.16 1.81 -13.29
N PHE A 65 -10.92 1.67 -12.84
CA PHE A 65 -10.36 2.59 -11.86
C PHE A 65 -9.45 3.64 -12.52
N GLY A 66 -9.58 4.88 -12.05
CA GLY A 66 -8.71 5.99 -12.44
C GLY A 66 -8.95 7.20 -11.54
N PHE A 67 -7.88 7.82 -11.08
CA PHE A 67 -7.95 8.95 -10.15
C PHE A 67 -8.18 10.31 -10.83
N GLY A 68 -8.18 10.35 -12.17
CA GLY A 68 -8.36 11.57 -12.95
C GLY A 68 -7.14 12.50 -12.94
N SER A 69 -7.29 13.67 -13.55
CA SER A 69 -6.24 14.70 -13.65
C SER A 69 -6.49 15.92 -12.77
N GLU A 70 -7.73 16.10 -12.31
CA GLU A 70 -8.11 17.24 -11.47
C GLU A 70 -7.66 17.02 -10.02
N VAL A 71 -7.11 18.06 -9.41
CA VAL A 71 -6.65 18.05 -8.02
C VAL A 71 -7.26 19.21 -7.24
N ASP A 72 -7.33 19.07 -5.93
CA ASP A 72 -7.69 20.15 -5.02
C ASP A 72 -6.47 21.07 -4.69
N GLU A 73 -6.66 21.99 -3.77
CA GLU A 73 -5.63 22.94 -3.32
C GLU A 73 -4.43 22.27 -2.62
N ASN A 74 -4.60 21.04 -2.12
CA ASN A 74 -3.58 20.23 -1.47
C ASN A 74 -2.99 19.17 -2.43
N ASN A 75 -3.24 19.33 -3.75
CA ASN A 75 -2.76 18.45 -4.81
C ASN A 75 -3.34 17.02 -4.76
N ARG A 76 -4.46 16.82 -4.06
CA ARG A 76 -5.13 15.52 -3.93
C ARG A 76 -6.11 15.30 -5.09
N PRO A 77 -6.11 14.13 -5.75
CA PRO A 77 -7.01 13.87 -6.87
C PRO A 77 -8.50 13.91 -6.46
N THR A 78 -9.25 14.82 -7.07
CA THR A 78 -10.69 15.01 -6.76
C THR A 78 -11.57 13.90 -7.32
N GLY A 79 -11.15 13.23 -8.39
CA GLY A 79 -11.88 12.11 -8.99
C GLY A 79 -12.04 10.90 -8.07
N LEU A 80 -11.19 10.77 -7.04
CA LEU A 80 -11.27 9.69 -6.07
C LEU A 80 -12.51 9.77 -5.18
N GLN A 81 -13.07 10.98 -4.98
CA GLN A 81 -14.23 11.16 -4.10
C GLN A 81 -15.44 10.34 -4.57
N TRP A 82 -15.60 10.14 -5.87
CA TRP A 82 -16.66 9.31 -6.42
C TRP A 82 -16.53 7.84 -6.00
N TYR A 83 -15.29 7.29 -6.05
CA TYR A 83 -15.03 5.92 -5.62
C TYR A 83 -15.17 5.76 -4.11
N ILE A 84 -14.63 6.71 -3.34
CA ILE A 84 -14.72 6.73 -1.88
C ILE A 84 -16.16 6.66 -1.43
N ASN A 85 -17.02 7.55 -1.94
CA ASN A 85 -18.42 7.63 -1.54
C ASN A 85 -19.21 6.36 -1.89
N ARG A 86 -18.85 5.68 -2.96
CA ARG A 86 -19.60 4.55 -3.49
C ARG A 86 -19.10 3.20 -2.99
N TYR A 87 -17.79 3.04 -2.90
CA TYR A 87 -17.14 1.75 -2.68
C TYR A 87 -16.28 1.66 -1.42
N GLY A 88 -15.96 2.76 -0.76
CA GLY A 88 -15.18 2.75 0.46
C GLY A 88 -15.76 1.91 1.58
N LYS A 89 -17.08 1.76 1.63
CA LYS A 89 -17.80 0.86 2.54
C LYS A 89 -17.34 -0.62 2.47
N TYR A 90 -16.68 -1.04 1.39
CA TYR A 90 -16.13 -2.39 1.20
C TYR A 90 -14.68 -2.52 1.67
N THR A 91 -14.24 -1.75 2.65
CA THR A 91 -12.84 -1.71 3.11
C THR A 91 -11.86 -1.47 1.95
N ALA A 92 -12.19 -0.48 1.11
CA ALA A 92 -11.39 -0.11 -0.06
C ALA A 92 -10.78 1.27 0.11
N ASP A 93 -9.45 1.36 0.05
CA ASP A 93 -8.68 2.58 0.14
C ASP A 93 -8.30 3.06 -1.26
N PHE A 94 -8.72 4.25 -1.61
CA PHE A 94 -8.40 4.92 -2.87
C PHE A 94 -7.34 6.01 -2.66
N ILE A 95 -7.25 6.52 -1.46
CA ILE A 95 -6.30 7.48 -0.92
C ILE A 95 -6.41 7.39 0.61
N GLN A 96 -5.37 7.70 1.34
CA GLN A 96 -5.40 7.75 2.81
C GLN A 96 -5.86 9.12 3.33
N PRO A 97 -6.23 9.23 4.63
CA PRO A 97 -6.52 10.51 5.28
C PRO A 97 -5.44 11.54 5.00
N GLU A 98 -5.86 12.80 4.89
CA GLU A 98 -4.91 13.89 4.72
C GLU A 98 -4.00 14.00 5.93
N SER A 99 -2.70 13.91 5.67
CA SER A 99 -1.64 13.98 6.67
C SER A 99 -0.31 14.28 5.96
N ASN A 100 0.78 14.36 6.69
CA ASN A 100 2.10 14.42 6.07
C ASN A 100 2.66 13.04 5.67
N TYR A 101 1.88 11.97 5.81
CA TYR A 101 2.30 10.63 5.37
C TYR A 101 1.89 10.34 3.94
N ILE A 102 2.77 9.66 3.21
CA ILE A 102 2.53 9.04 1.91
C ILE A 102 2.86 7.55 2.00
N TYR A 103 2.26 6.75 1.14
CA TYR A 103 2.37 5.29 1.20
C TYR A 103 2.95 4.79 -0.11
N LEU A 104 4.11 4.15 -0.02
CA LEU A 104 4.79 3.56 -1.16
C LEU A 104 4.30 2.13 -1.35
N THR A 105 3.80 1.84 -2.54
CA THR A 105 3.36 0.49 -2.91
C THR A 105 3.94 0.11 -4.25
N MET A 106 4.28 -1.17 -4.41
CA MET A 106 4.85 -1.74 -5.62
C MET A 106 4.08 -2.99 -6.02
N ASP A 107 3.76 -3.10 -7.31
CA ASP A 107 3.18 -4.30 -7.87
C ASP A 107 4.30 -5.16 -8.46
N GLU A 108 4.24 -6.47 -8.15
CA GLU A 108 5.27 -7.46 -8.46
C GLU A 108 4.64 -8.61 -9.26
N GLY A 109 4.63 -8.49 -10.59
CA GLY A 109 4.21 -9.55 -11.48
C GLY A 109 5.37 -10.45 -11.92
N TYR A 110 6.51 -9.83 -12.19
CA TYR A 110 7.71 -10.46 -12.71
C TYR A 110 8.95 -9.86 -12.06
N GLU A 111 10.03 -10.66 -11.92
CA GLU A 111 11.33 -10.20 -11.45
C GLU A 111 12.26 -9.90 -12.63
N TYR A 112 12.88 -8.73 -12.62
CA TYR A 112 13.85 -8.29 -13.63
C TYR A 112 15.25 -8.02 -13.06
N GLY A 113 15.54 -8.56 -11.87
CA GLY A 113 16.81 -8.36 -11.17
C GLY A 113 16.94 -7.01 -10.49
N LEU A 114 15.81 -6.33 -10.22
CA LEU A 114 15.77 -4.99 -9.64
C LEU A 114 15.29 -4.97 -8.19
N THR A 115 14.46 -5.91 -7.79
CA THR A 115 13.82 -5.91 -6.48
C THR A 115 14.83 -5.96 -5.33
N GLU A 116 15.95 -6.66 -5.49
CA GLU A 116 17.01 -6.70 -4.47
C GLU A 116 17.57 -5.28 -4.20
N GLY A 117 17.89 -4.52 -5.26
CA GLY A 117 18.40 -3.14 -5.16
C GLY A 117 17.34 -2.16 -4.62
N ILE A 118 16.06 -2.38 -4.93
CA ILE A 118 14.94 -1.62 -4.38
C ILE A 118 14.87 -1.84 -2.87
N LEU A 119 14.93 -3.09 -2.40
CA LEU A 119 14.93 -3.42 -0.97
C LEU A 119 16.14 -2.82 -0.25
N ASP A 120 17.35 -2.85 -0.86
CA ASP A 120 18.54 -2.20 -0.32
C ASP A 120 18.32 -0.70 -0.13
N THR A 121 17.76 -0.04 -1.13
CA THR A 121 17.43 1.39 -1.07
C THR A 121 16.41 1.70 0.02
N LEU A 122 15.33 0.94 0.11
CA LEU A 122 14.31 1.10 1.15
C LEU A 122 14.88 0.91 2.55
N LYS A 123 15.78 -0.06 2.72
CA LYS A 123 16.50 -0.31 3.98
C LYS A 123 17.42 0.84 4.34
N GLU A 124 18.25 1.32 3.40
CA GLU A 124 19.14 2.47 3.60
C GLU A 124 18.36 3.73 3.98
N LYS A 125 17.23 3.98 3.30
CA LYS A 125 16.37 5.13 3.56
C LYS A 125 15.42 4.96 4.74
N ASN A 126 15.41 3.79 5.39
CA ASN A 126 14.49 3.44 6.47
C ASN A 126 13.02 3.68 6.08
N VAL A 127 12.61 3.15 4.93
CA VAL A 127 11.24 3.22 4.41
C VAL A 127 10.66 1.82 4.31
N LYS A 128 9.41 1.66 4.71
CA LYS A 128 8.66 0.42 4.48
C LYS A 128 7.65 0.65 3.35
N ALA A 129 7.51 -0.36 2.50
CA ALA A 129 6.60 -0.35 1.37
C ALA A 129 5.63 -1.54 1.45
N VAL A 130 4.60 -1.50 0.61
CA VAL A 130 3.73 -2.66 0.36
C VAL A 130 4.13 -3.24 -1.00
N PHE A 131 4.41 -4.54 -1.05
CA PHE A 131 4.65 -5.28 -2.29
C PHE A 131 3.46 -6.16 -2.59
N PHE A 132 2.71 -5.86 -3.63
CA PHE A 132 1.59 -6.68 -4.08
C PHE A 132 2.09 -7.73 -5.06
N ILE A 133 2.20 -8.97 -4.59
CA ILE A 133 2.81 -10.07 -5.34
C ILE A 133 1.77 -11.00 -5.94
N THR A 134 2.02 -11.50 -7.15
CA THR A 134 1.25 -12.58 -7.76
C THR A 134 1.72 -13.95 -7.26
N LEU A 135 0.89 -14.99 -7.43
CA LEU A 135 1.30 -16.35 -7.09
C LEU A 135 2.54 -16.83 -7.87
N PRO A 136 2.65 -16.59 -9.20
CA PRO A 136 3.87 -16.93 -9.93
C PRO A 136 5.11 -16.24 -9.39
N TYR A 137 5.01 -14.93 -9.02
CA TYR A 137 6.13 -14.20 -8.43
C TYR A 137 6.58 -14.86 -7.11
N ALA A 138 5.63 -15.17 -6.21
CA ALA A 138 5.93 -15.80 -4.93
C ALA A 138 6.64 -17.15 -5.08
N LYS A 139 6.24 -17.94 -6.09
CA LYS A 139 6.83 -19.25 -6.36
C LYS A 139 8.22 -19.18 -6.99
N GLN A 140 8.47 -18.16 -7.81
CA GLN A 140 9.72 -18.03 -8.55
C GLN A 140 10.80 -17.29 -7.76
N ASN A 141 10.41 -16.43 -6.81
CA ASN A 141 11.32 -15.56 -6.06
C ASN A 141 11.14 -15.68 -4.54
N PRO A 142 11.19 -16.91 -3.97
CA PRO A 142 10.89 -17.10 -2.55
C PRO A 142 11.87 -16.37 -1.63
N GLU A 143 13.14 -16.20 -2.02
CA GLU A 143 14.12 -15.47 -1.23
C GLU A 143 13.79 -13.97 -1.13
N LEU A 144 13.27 -13.36 -2.22
CA LEU A 144 12.86 -11.96 -2.21
C LEU A 144 11.61 -11.76 -1.36
N VAL A 145 10.63 -12.67 -1.46
CA VAL A 145 9.43 -12.61 -0.60
C VAL A 145 9.79 -12.77 0.87
N GLN A 146 10.67 -13.72 1.21
CA GLN A 146 11.14 -13.87 2.59
C GLN A 146 11.87 -12.60 3.05
N ARG A 147 12.72 -12.01 2.21
CA ARG A 147 13.43 -10.77 2.52
C ARG A 147 12.46 -9.60 2.75
N MET A 148 11.41 -9.45 1.93
CA MET A 148 10.36 -8.43 2.15
C MET A 148 9.75 -8.57 3.55
N ILE A 149 9.41 -9.80 3.95
CA ILE A 149 8.82 -10.08 5.26
C ILE A 149 9.82 -9.79 6.39
N ASP A 150 11.05 -10.30 6.29
CA ASP A 150 12.09 -10.17 7.32
C ASP A 150 12.52 -8.70 7.53
N GLU A 151 12.51 -7.91 6.48
CA GLU A 151 12.81 -6.48 6.54
C GLU A 151 11.59 -5.63 6.96
N GLY A 152 10.44 -6.27 7.23
CA GLY A 152 9.24 -5.63 7.78
C GLY A 152 8.44 -4.83 6.75
N HIS A 153 8.52 -5.18 5.48
CA HIS A 153 7.60 -4.70 4.46
C HIS A 153 6.27 -5.44 4.55
N VAL A 154 5.22 -4.86 3.99
CA VAL A 154 3.94 -5.56 3.86
C VAL A 154 3.91 -6.31 2.54
N VAL A 155 3.61 -7.60 2.60
CA VAL A 155 3.38 -8.41 1.41
C VAL A 155 1.87 -8.51 1.16
N GLY A 156 1.41 -7.86 0.12
CA GLY A 156 0.01 -7.82 -0.32
C GLY A 156 -0.26 -8.80 -1.47
N ASN A 157 -1.51 -9.15 -1.63
CA ASN A 157 -1.99 -10.12 -2.61
C ASN A 157 -2.36 -9.41 -3.93
N HIS A 158 -1.80 -9.88 -5.05
CA HIS A 158 -2.09 -9.35 -6.40
C HIS A 158 -2.69 -10.41 -7.32
N SER A 159 -3.42 -11.37 -6.76
CA SER A 159 -4.09 -12.48 -7.43
C SER A 159 -3.16 -13.60 -7.94
N VAL A 160 -3.76 -14.70 -8.38
CA VAL A 160 -3.04 -15.86 -8.93
C VAL A 160 -2.53 -15.57 -10.34
N THR A 161 -3.43 -15.19 -11.24
CA THR A 161 -3.14 -15.12 -12.68
C THR A 161 -3.01 -13.71 -13.23
N HIS A 162 -3.28 -12.69 -12.42
CA HIS A 162 -3.34 -11.31 -12.85
C HIS A 162 -4.20 -11.13 -14.12
N PRO A 163 -5.52 -11.45 -14.05
CA PRO A 163 -6.35 -11.46 -15.25
C PRO A 163 -6.39 -10.07 -15.90
N SER A 164 -5.93 -9.98 -17.15
CA SER A 164 -5.79 -8.72 -17.88
C SER A 164 -7.11 -7.98 -18.14
N ALA A 165 -8.24 -8.72 -18.15
CA ALA A 165 -9.58 -8.15 -18.25
C ALA A 165 -10.17 -7.74 -16.89
N GLY A 166 -9.42 -7.93 -15.79
CA GLY A 166 -9.84 -7.67 -14.42
C GLY A 166 -10.56 -8.85 -13.76
N LEU A 167 -10.47 -8.89 -12.43
CA LEU A 167 -11.03 -9.96 -11.60
C LEU A 167 -12.54 -10.12 -11.80
N SER A 168 -13.26 -9.01 -11.96
CA SER A 168 -14.73 -8.97 -12.12
C SER A 168 -15.26 -9.68 -13.36
N THR A 169 -14.41 -10.05 -14.31
CA THR A 169 -14.81 -10.81 -15.51
C THR A 169 -14.88 -12.32 -15.27
N LEU A 170 -14.40 -12.78 -14.14
CA LEU A 170 -14.36 -14.18 -13.72
C LEU A 170 -15.64 -14.57 -12.99
N SER A 171 -15.95 -15.86 -12.96
CA SER A 171 -17.03 -16.38 -12.09
C SER A 171 -16.70 -16.14 -10.61
N VAL A 172 -17.73 -16.12 -9.76
CA VAL A 172 -17.56 -15.95 -8.29
C VAL A 172 -16.54 -16.93 -7.72
N GLU A 173 -16.63 -18.22 -8.09
CA GLU A 173 -15.70 -19.25 -7.65
C GLU A 173 -14.27 -18.97 -8.08
N GLN A 174 -14.07 -18.55 -9.33
CA GLN A 174 -12.75 -18.18 -9.83
C GLN A 174 -12.20 -16.94 -9.10
N GLN A 175 -13.03 -15.92 -8.86
CA GLN A 175 -12.61 -14.73 -8.09
C GLN A 175 -12.16 -15.12 -6.68
N ILE A 176 -12.90 -16.00 -6.00
CA ILE A 176 -12.52 -16.50 -4.67
C ILE A 176 -11.16 -17.19 -4.73
N ASN A 177 -10.93 -18.05 -5.72
CA ASN A 177 -9.67 -18.79 -5.85
C ASN A 177 -8.50 -17.87 -6.21
N GLU A 178 -8.70 -16.86 -7.07
CA GLU A 178 -7.67 -15.85 -7.40
C GLU A 178 -7.14 -15.11 -6.17
N VAL A 179 -7.96 -14.96 -5.14
CA VAL A 179 -7.55 -14.31 -3.88
C VAL A 179 -6.99 -15.34 -2.89
N LYS A 180 -7.67 -16.47 -2.73
CA LYS A 180 -7.37 -17.46 -1.69
C LYS A 180 -6.03 -18.18 -1.91
N GLU A 181 -5.76 -18.65 -3.13
CA GLU A 181 -4.60 -19.51 -3.40
C GLU A 181 -3.26 -18.81 -3.16
N VAL A 182 -3.17 -17.49 -3.39
CA VAL A 182 -1.96 -16.72 -3.10
C VAL A 182 -1.68 -16.70 -1.60
N ASN A 183 -2.71 -16.42 -0.81
CA ASN A 183 -2.56 -16.40 0.64
C ASN A 183 -2.23 -17.79 1.21
N ASP A 184 -2.90 -18.81 0.73
CA ASP A 184 -2.64 -20.18 1.18
C ASP A 184 -1.17 -20.56 0.95
N TYR A 185 -0.65 -20.24 -0.24
CA TYR A 185 0.75 -20.46 -0.58
C TYR A 185 1.70 -19.66 0.32
N VAL A 186 1.44 -18.35 0.49
CA VAL A 186 2.30 -17.48 1.29
C VAL A 186 2.26 -17.86 2.76
N LEU A 187 1.08 -18.21 3.28
CA LEU A 187 0.94 -18.69 4.66
C LEU A 187 1.68 -20.04 4.88
N GLU A 188 1.55 -20.99 3.95
CA GLU A 188 2.18 -22.28 4.03
C GLU A 188 3.72 -22.20 3.98
N HIS A 189 4.26 -21.35 3.09
CA HIS A 189 5.70 -21.35 2.82
C HIS A 189 6.48 -20.33 3.66
N PHE A 190 5.83 -19.22 4.07
CA PHE A 190 6.49 -18.13 4.79
C PHE A 190 5.89 -17.86 6.18
N GLY A 191 4.79 -18.53 6.56
CA GLY A 191 4.10 -18.28 7.83
C GLY A 191 3.46 -16.88 7.90
N TYR A 192 3.29 -16.20 6.76
CA TYR A 192 2.81 -14.83 6.67
C TYR A 192 1.36 -14.79 6.20
N GLN A 193 0.48 -14.16 7.01
CA GLN A 193 -0.93 -13.96 6.66
C GLN A 193 -1.09 -12.63 5.93
N MET A 194 -1.48 -12.69 4.65
CA MET A 194 -1.77 -11.50 3.87
C MET A 194 -3.09 -10.86 4.31
N TYR A 195 -3.18 -9.52 4.22
CA TYR A 195 -4.36 -8.75 4.62
C TYR A 195 -4.67 -7.57 3.69
N LEU A 196 -3.80 -7.28 2.71
CA LEU A 196 -4.02 -6.28 1.68
C LEU A 196 -4.15 -6.95 0.33
N PHE A 197 -5.08 -6.48 -0.48
CA PHE A 197 -5.31 -6.93 -1.84
C PHE A 197 -5.28 -5.75 -2.81
N ARG A 198 -4.67 -5.93 -3.97
CA ARG A 198 -4.77 -4.99 -5.08
C ARG A 198 -5.36 -5.68 -6.29
N PHE A 199 -6.39 -5.05 -6.85
CA PHE A 199 -7.03 -5.55 -8.05
C PHE A 199 -6.12 -5.45 -9.27
N PRO A 200 -5.89 -6.55 -10.02
CA PRO A 200 -5.22 -6.50 -11.31
C PRO A 200 -5.83 -5.44 -12.21
N THR A 201 -4.98 -4.63 -12.85
CA THR A 201 -5.38 -3.49 -13.70
C THR A 201 -6.19 -2.38 -13.01
N GLY A 202 -6.49 -2.51 -11.73
CA GLY A 202 -7.36 -1.62 -10.97
C GLY A 202 -8.86 -1.81 -11.25
N ALA A 203 -9.23 -2.66 -12.20
CA ALA A 203 -10.64 -2.90 -12.53
C ALA A 203 -11.32 -3.82 -11.50
N PHE A 204 -12.53 -3.45 -11.10
CA PHE A 204 -13.28 -4.17 -10.07
C PHE A 204 -14.79 -4.16 -10.35
N SER A 205 -15.55 -4.82 -9.52
CA SER A 205 -17.01 -4.69 -9.39
C SER A 205 -17.38 -4.64 -7.90
N GLU A 206 -18.62 -4.26 -7.59
CA GLU A 206 -19.10 -4.33 -6.22
C GLU A 206 -19.05 -5.76 -5.67
N GLN A 207 -19.38 -6.74 -6.51
CA GLN A 207 -19.26 -8.16 -6.21
C GLN A 207 -17.81 -8.57 -5.88
N SER A 208 -16.84 -8.16 -6.70
CA SER A 208 -15.45 -8.50 -6.47
C SER A 208 -14.88 -7.85 -5.20
N LEU A 209 -15.29 -6.62 -4.88
CA LEU A 209 -14.95 -5.97 -3.59
C LEU A 209 -15.53 -6.75 -2.40
N ALA A 210 -16.79 -7.20 -2.49
CA ALA A 210 -17.42 -8.00 -1.45
C ALA A 210 -16.71 -9.36 -1.26
N ILE A 211 -16.31 -10.01 -2.35
CA ILE A 211 -15.54 -11.26 -2.31
C ILE A 211 -14.19 -11.06 -1.61
N VAL A 212 -13.45 -10.03 -1.97
CA VAL A 212 -12.15 -9.72 -1.38
C VAL A 212 -12.29 -9.40 0.11
N GLN A 213 -13.25 -8.56 0.48
CA GLN A 213 -13.54 -8.23 1.88
C GLN A 213 -13.96 -9.46 2.69
N SER A 214 -14.77 -10.36 2.13
CA SER A 214 -15.23 -11.58 2.82
C SER A 214 -14.08 -12.53 3.19
N GLN A 215 -12.96 -12.44 2.51
CA GLN A 215 -11.74 -13.19 2.79
C GLN A 215 -10.78 -12.46 3.76
N GLY A 216 -11.24 -11.35 4.37
CA GLY A 216 -10.47 -10.61 5.38
C GLY A 216 -9.48 -9.60 4.81
N TYR A 217 -9.63 -9.22 3.55
CA TYR A 217 -8.73 -8.26 2.91
C TYR A 217 -9.28 -6.84 2.91
N ARG A 218 -8.34 -5.90 2.97
CA ARG A 218 -8.52 -4.51 2.58
C ARG A 218 -8.04 -4.33 1.15
N SER A 219 -8.89 -3.76 0.30
CA SER A 219 -8.52 -3.43 -1.08
C SER A 219 -7.77 -2.11 -1.13
N VAL A 220 -6.60 -2.08 -1.76
CA VAL A 220 -5.76 -0.88 -1.85
C VAL A 220 -5.60 -0.48 -3.31
N PHE A 221 -6.18 0.67 -3.65
CA PHE A 221 -5.99 1.35 -4.93
C PHE A 221 -4.85 2.35 -4.82
N TRP A 222 -4.86 3.42 -5.62
CA TRP A 222 -3.78 4.41 -5.64
C TRP A 222 -4.29 5.80 -5.98
N SER A 223 -3.55 6.82 -5.58
CA SER A 223 -3.81 8.21 -5.92
C SER A 223 -2.71 8.84 -6.79
N PHE A 224 -1.65 8.07 -7.06
CA PHE A 224 -0.61 8.38 -8.03
C PHE A 224 -0.15 7.10 -8.73
N ALA A 225 -0.04 7.16 -10.04
CA ALA A 225 0.61 6.16 -10.89
C ALA A 225 1.02 6.82 -12.21
N TYR A 226 1.92 6.18 -12.93
CA TYR A 226 2.28 6.55 -14.30
C TYR A 226 2.67 5.30 -15.09
N LYS A 227 2.87 5.41 -16.39
CA LYS A 227 3.20 4.26 -17.24
C LYS A 227 4.67 3.88 -17.04
N ASP A 228 4.95 2.93 -16.16
CA ASP A 228 6.28 2.46 -15.79
C ASP A 228 6.48 0.94 -16.00
N TRP A 229 5.40 0.20 -16.27
CA TRP A 229 5.38 -1.27 -16.37
C TRP A 229 5.82 -1.84 -17.73
N VAL A 230 6.09 -1.00 -18.73
CA VAL A 230 6.55 -1.47 -20.04
C VAL A 230 8.07 -1.52 -20.03
N VAL A 231 8.63 -2.70 -19.83
CA VAL A 231 10.07 -2.91 -19.59
C VAL A 231 10.95 -2.35 -20.70
N ASP A 232 10.53 -2.50 -21.95
CA ASP A 232 11.28 -2.04 -23.14
C ASP A 232 11.02 -0.55 -23.49
N GLU A 233 10.11 0.12 -22.78
CA GLU A 233 9.72 1.52 -23.03
C GLU A 233 9.77 2.32 -21.72
N GLN A 234 10.87 2.27 -21.02
CA GLN A 234 10.99 2.97 -19.73
C GLN A 234 11.06 4.48 -19.90
N PRO A 235 10.28 5.24 -19.13
CA PRO A 235 10.30 6.69 -19.20
C PRO A 235 11.60 7.27 -18.63
N ASP A 236 11.93 8.51 -19.03
CA ASP A 236 13.12 9.21 -18.55
C ASP A 236 13.10 9.41 -17.02
N VAL A 237 14.20 9.09 -16.37
CA VAL A 237 14.34 9.09 -14.90
C VAL A 237 14.08 10.47 -14.31
N ALA A 238 14.67 11.53 -14.88
CA ALA A 238 14.56 12.90 -14.33
C ALA A 238 13.12 13.43 -14.48
N SER A 239 12.49 13.16 -15.61
CA SER A 239 11.09 13.56 -15.86
C SER A 239 10.12 12.79 -14.95
N SER A 240 10.37 11.51 -14.71
CA SER A 240 9.55 10.67 -13.83
C SER A 240 9.67 11.09 -12.38
N LEU A 241 10.89 11.35 -11.92
CA LEU A 241 11.13 11.89 -10.58
C LEU A 241 10.43 13.24 -10.39
N ALA A 242 10.58 14.16 -11.35
CA ALA A 242 9.92 15.47 -11.28
C ALA A 242 8.39 15.33 -11.26
N ASN A 243 7.81 14.42 -12.07
CA ASN A 243 6.37 14.16 -12.08
C ASN A 243 5.90 13.61 -10.72
N ALA A 244 6.60 12.62 -10.15
CA ALA A 244 6.27 12.02 -8.88
C ALA A 244 6.33 13.04 -7.74
N LEU A 245 7.38 13.88 -7.69
CA LEU A 245 7.55 14.92 -6.67
C LEU A 245 6.58 16.10 -6.84
N ASN A 246 6.18 16.44 -8.07
CA ASN A 246 5.22 17.53 -8.30
C ASN A 246 3.79 17.13 -7.93
N LYS A 247 3.50 15.84 -7.91
CA LYS A 247 2.17 15.32 -7.57
C LYS A 247 2.06 14.76 -6.16
N VAL A 248 3.10 14.94 -5.34
CA VAL A 248 3.04 14.51 -3.94
C VAL A 248 1.95 15.25 -3.19
N HIS A 249 1.19 14.53 -2.37
CA HIS A 249 0.10 15.05 -1.57
C HIS A 249 -0.09 14.20 -0.31
N GLY A 250 -0.70 14.80 0.70
CA GLY A 250 -0.97 14.13 1.97
C GLY A 250 -1.89 12.92 1.82
N GLY A 251 -1.52 11.79 2.39
CA GLY A 251 -2.26 10.53 2.26
C GLY A 251 -2.11 9.83 0.91
N ALA A 252 -1.15 10.25 0.06
CA ALA A 252 -0.93 9.64 -1.24
C ALA A 252 -0.61 8.14 -1.13
N ILE A 253 -1.24 7.34 -1.98
CA ILE A 253 -0.85 5.95 -2.23
C ILE A 253 -0.19 5.91 -3.60
N TYR A 254 1.11 5.73 -3.61
CA TYR A 254 1.90 5.60 -4.83
C TYR A 254 1.86 4.19 -5.34
N LEU A 255 1.40 3.99 -6.58
CA LEU A 255 1.61 2.75 -7.31
C LEU A 255 2.83 2.91 -8.21
N LEU A 256 3.83 2.10 -7.97
CA LEU A 256 5.01 1.89 -8.81
C LEU A 256 5.12 0.40 -9.15
N HIS A 257 5.90 0.07 -10.19
CA HIS A 257 6.20 -1.32 -10.53
C HIS A 257 7.69 -1.58 -10.31
N ALA A 258 8.02 -2.70 -9.68
CA ALA A 258 9.40 -3.02 -9.32
C ALA A 258 10.25 -3.50 -10.52
N GLU A 259 9.64 -3.97 -11.59
CA GLU A 259 10.31 -4.26 -12.86
C GLU A 259 10.78 -3.01 -13.62
N SER A 260 10.47 -1.81 -13.14
CA SER A 260 10.86 -0.54 -13.76
C SER A 260 12.28 -0.13 -13.40
N THR A 261 13.17 -0.08 -14.39
CA THR A 261 14.53 0.47 -14.22
C THR A 261 14.51 1.94 -13.85
N THR A 262 13.49 2.69 -14.31
CA THR A 262 13.28 4.09 -13.95
C THR A 262 12.97 4.23 -12.47
N ASN A 263 12.03 3.43 -11.96
CA ASN A 263 11.68 3.45 -10.54
C ASN A 263 12.86 3.06 -9.65
N ALA A 264 13.55 1.97 -10.00
CA ALA A 264 14.74 1.55 -9.25
C ALA A 264 15.82 2.64 -9.21
N SER A 265 16.01 3.36 -10.32
CA SER A 265 17.02 4.42 -10.42
C SER A 265 16.65 5.68 -9.64
N MET A 266 15.36 6.06 -9.58
CA MET A 266 14.93 7.31 -8.94
C MET A 266 14.50 7.14 -7.48
N LEU A 267 14.37 5.92 -6.96
CA LEU A 267 13.73 5.65 -5.67
C LEU A 267 14.37 6.40 -4.51
N ALA A 268 15.70 6.43 -4.42
CA ALA A 268 16.42 7.15 -3.38
C ALA A 268 16.13 8.66 -3.42
N ASP A 269 16.24 9.26 -4.61
CA ASP A 269 15.99 10.68 -4.82
C ASP A 269 14.51 11.04 -4.61
N PHE A 270 13.60 10.14 -4.96
CA PHE A 270 12.17 10.31 -4.70
C PHE A 270 11.89 10.36 -3.19
N ILE A 271 12.46 9.44 -2.41
CA ILE A 271 12.29 9.41 -0.95
C ILE A 271 12.84 10.70 -0.33
N ASP A 272 14.06 11.09 -0.69
CA ASP A 272 14.69 12.30 -0.17
C ASP A 272 13.92 13.57 -0.58
N GLY A 273 13.45 13.62 -1.82
CA GLY A 273 12.65 14.72 -2.35
C GLY A 273 11.28 14.86 -1.65
N CYS A 274 10.61 13.76 -1.31
CA CYS A 274 9.38 13.77 -0.52
C CYS A 274 9.62 14.32 0.88
N ARG A 275 10.70 13.88 1.55
CA ARG A 275 11.09 14.37 2.86
C ARG A 275 11.46 15.85 2.84
N ALA A 276 12.15 16.31 1.80
CA ALA A 276 12.47 17.74 1.61
C ALA A 276 11.21 18.61 1.45
N LYS A 277 10.10 18.03 1.01
CA LYS A 277 8.78 18.68 0.93
C LYS A 277 7.95 18.53 2.20
N GLY A 278 8.47 17.90 3.25
CA GLY A 278 7.81 17.72 4.55
C GLY A 278 6.94 16.48 4.66
N PHE A 279 7.04 15.55 3.72
CA PHE A 279 6.32 14.27 3.78
C PHE A 279 7.17 13.17 4.40
N GLU A 280 6.52 12.25 5.08
CA GLU A 280 7.08 11.02 5.62
C GLU A 280 6.41 9.79 4.98
N PHE A 281 7.05 8.62 5.12
CA PHE A 281 6.49 7.38 4.58
C PHE A 281 5.72 6.64 5.66
N GLY A 282 4.43 6.43 5.39
CA GLY A 282 3.52 5.71 6.26
C GLY A 282 3.65 4.19 6.09
N TYR A 283 3.17 3.47 7.08
CA TYR A 283 3.14 2.01 7.10
C TYR A 283 1.70 1.51 7.10
N TYR A 284 1.38 0.56 6.24
CA TYR A 284 0.11 -0.15 6.27
C TYR A 284 0.18 -1.28 7.30
N SER A 285 -0.33 -1.04 8.50
CA SER A 285 -0.42 -2.11 9.51
C SER A 285 -1.65 -2.98 9.32
N LYS A 286 -1.57 -4.22 9.81
CA LYS A 286 -2.76 -5.04 9.97
C LYS A 286 -3.64 -4.40 11.06
N VAL A 287 -4.91 -4.19 10.72
CA VAL A 287 -5.92 -3.80 11.70
C VAL A 287 -6.57 -5.07 12.17
N ASP A 288 -6.53 -5.29 13.48
CA ASP A 288 -7.24 -6.38 14.13
C ASP A 288 -8.74 -6.09 14.26
#